data_7be0289405933e90f4b4c40481b46144
#
_entry.id   7be0289405933e90f4b4c40481b46144
#
_cell.length_a   1.000
_cell.length_b   1.000
_cell.length_c   1.000
_cell.angle_alpha   90.00
_cell.angle_beta   90.00
_cell.angle_gamma   90.00
#
_symmetry.space_group_name_H-M   'P 1'
#
loop_
_entity.id
_entity.type
_entity.pdbx_description
1 polymer ?
#
loop_
_entity_poly.entity_id
_entity_poly.type
_entity_poly.pdbx_seq_one_letter_code
_entity_poly.pdbx_strand_id
1 'polypeptide(L)'
;MRKQKVAILYIALGRYICFWKDFYESCEKNLLNCDKHYFVWTDNKSFEYSKSKKVTIIPAEKRGWPYDTVLRFEMFLQKEKELSQYDYIYFFNANMQFINYVDLAEIAPQSWHTSGIVAGLHPNNFDSNLVPDVFPYERRKESTAYVPFGHGKHYVCGAFNGGTSVGFLKMCKVLAKNVQTDLKNGIEAIVDDESHLNAYVADKEYLLAGRAYGFPEGKLKYLKPGAKEMVKIISRHKDHPKYGGARYLRGQTNRKTPNNFMSPVLIGLCRFISVFIPNRKTRQKVRTYFGSY
;
A
#
# COMPACT_ATOMS: atom_id res chain seq x y z
N MET A 1 -17.98 26.55 -5.56
CA MET A 1 -17.52 25.78 -4.39
C MET A 1 -15.99 25.77 -4.37
N ARG A 2 -15.35 25.85 -3.18
CA ARG A 2 -13.89 25.72 -3.03
C ARG A 2 -13.47 24.30 -3.45
N LYS A 3 -12.42 24.19 -4.27
CA LYS A 3 -11.81 22.90 -4.59
C LYS A 3 -11.20 22.28 -3.33
N GLN A 4 -11.43 21.00 -3.08
CA GLN A 4 -10.87 20.28 -1.93
C GLN A 4 -9.35 20.15 -2.07
N LYS A 5 -8.62 20.43 -1.00
CA LYS A 5 -7.17 20.27 -0.94
C LYS A 5 -6.82 18.83 -0.55
N VAL A 6 -6.00 18.19 -1.36
CA VAL A 6 -5.62 16.79 -1.18
C VAL A 6 -4.10 16.66 -1.05
N ALA A 7 -3.64 16.09 0.06
CA ALA A 7 -2.26 15.68 0.23
C ALA A 7 -2.08 14.24 -0.27
N ILE A 8 -1.18 14.03 -1.23
CA ILE A 8 -0.79 12.74 -1.73
C ILE A 8 0.54 12.35 -1.10
N LEU A 9 0.56 11.28 -0.30
CA LEU A 9 1.76 10.76 0.36
C LEU A 9 2.39 9.66 -0.50
N TYR A 10 3.69 9.75 -0.69
CA TYR A 10 4.44 8.84 -1.53
C TYR A 10 5.81 8.53 -0.93
N ILE A 11 6.15 7.26 -0.79
CA ILE A 11 7.45 6.81 -0.29
C ILE A 11 8.20 6.12 -1.42
N ALA A 12 9.36 6.68 -1.79
CA ALA A 12 10.17 6.18 -2.89
C ALA A 12 11.66 6.13 -2.51
N LEU A 13 12.03 5.15 -1.67
CA LEU A 13 13.39 4.94 -1.24
C LEU A 13 14.17 4.06 -2.23
N GLY A 14 15.41 4.42 -2.48
CA GLY A 14 16.29 3.71 -3.41
C GLY A 14 15.72 3.67 -4.82
N ARG A 15 15.65 2.47 -5.39
CA ARG A 15 15.22 2.28 -6.78
C ARG A 15 13.72 2.40 -7.01
N TYR A 16 12.89 2.50 -5.94
CA TYR A 16 11.45 2.71 -6.07
C TYR A 16 11.08 4.05 -6.71
N ILE A 17 12.01 5.01 -6.76
CA ILE A 17 11.81 6.27 -7.48
C ILE A 17 11.51 6.08 -8.97
N CYS A 18 11.85 4.93 -9.56
CA CYS A 18 11.56 4.60 -10.96
C CYS A 18 10.06 4.58 -11.31
N PHE A 19 9.18 4.47 -10.31
CA PHE A 19 7.73 4.51 -10.51
C PHE A 19 7.14 5.93 -10.44
N TRP A 20 7.88 6.89 -9.90
CA TRP A 20 7.38 8.21 -9.57
C TRP A 20 6.80 8.96 -10.77
N LYS A 21 7.51 9.01 -11.88
CA LYS A 21 7.07 9.73 -13.08
C LYS A 21 5.68 9.25 -13.54
N ASP A 22 5.55 7.93 -13.75
CA ASP A 22 4.32 7.32 -14.22
C ASP A 22 3.17 7.55 -13.20
N PHE A 23 3.47 7.48 -11.90
CA PHE A 23 2.50 7.78 -10.85
C PHE A 23 2.05 9.24 -10.87
N TYR A 24 2.99 10.19 -10.84
CA TYR A 24 2.69 11.62 -10.81
C TYR A 24 1.86 12.05 -12.01
N GLU A 25 2.29 11.74 -13.23
CA GLU A 25 1.58 12.09 -14.45
C GLU A 25 0.17 11.49 -14.49
N SER A 26 0.04 10.23 -14.13
CA SER A 26 -1.26 9.56 -14.13
C SER A 26 -2.20 10.08 -13.04
N CYS A 27 -1.68 10.41 -11.86
CA CYS A 27 -2.46 11.01 -10.78
C CYS A 27 -2.91 12.42 -11.13
N GLU A 28 -2.03 13.25 -11.72
CA GLU A 28 -2.41 14.59 -12.19
C GLU A 28 -3.52 14.53 -13.24
N LYS A 29 -3.43 13.59 -14.16
CA LYS A 29 -4.40 13.40 -15.23
C LYS A 29 -5.74 12.85 -14.75
N ASN A 30 -5.73 11.88 -13.84
CA ASN A 30 -6.90 11.03 -13.60
C ASN A 30 -7.58 11.24 -12.25
N LEU A 31 -6.92 11.74 -11.22
CA LEU A 31 -7.59 12.11 -9.96
C LEU A 31 -8.17 13.50 -10.08
N LEU A 32 -9.51 13.58 -10.15
CA LEU A 32 -10.23 14.80 -10.52
C LEU A 32 -10.89 15.48 -9.31
N ASN A 33 -11.37 16.69 -9.54
CA ASN A 33 -12.17 17.51 -8.61
C ASN A 33 -11.46 17.87 -7.30
N CYS A 34 -10.12 17.91 -7.32
CA CYS A 34 -9.31 18.30 -6.17
C CYS A 34 -8.08 19.11 -6.57
N ASP A 35 -7.52 19.80 -5.58
CA ASP A 35 -6.22 20.47 -5.69
C ASP A 35 -5.19 19.61 -4.97
N LYS A 36 -4.23 19.05 -5.71
CA LYS A 36 -3.29 18.05 -5.25
C LYS A 36 -1.94 18.65 -4.89
N HIS A 37 -1.38 18.18 -3.77
CA HIS A 37 0.01 18.41 -3.39
C HIS A 37 0.65 17.10 -2.94
N TYR A 38 1.88 16.86 -3.38
CA TYR A 38 2.60 15.60 -3.18
C TYR A 38 3.68 15.75 -2.11
N PHE A 39 3.64 14.90 -1.11
CA PHE A 39 4.68 14.76 -0.10
C PHE A 39 5.46 13.49 -0.38
N VAL A 40 6.73 13.65 -0.78
CA VAL A 40 7.55 12.54 -1.29
C VAL A 40 8.71 12.28 -0.35
N TRP A 41 8.64 11.19 0.42
CA TRP A 41 9.76 10.70 1.24
C TRP A 41 10.71 9.91 0.35
N THR A 42 11.95 10.38 0.22
CA THR A 42 12.93 9.77 -0.67
C THR A 42 14.37 10.09 -0.26
N ASP A 43 15.28 9.20 -0.59
CA ASP A 43 16.73 9.38 -0.53
C ASP A 43 17.31 9.94 -1.84
N ASN A 44 16.47 10.16 -2.86
CA ASN A 44 16.85 10.70 -4.15
C ASN A 44 16.78 12.23 -4.14
N LYS A 45 17.87 12.89 -4.52
CA LYS A 45 17.96 14.35 -4.51
C LYS A 45 17.36 15.01 -5.77
N SER A 46 17.28 14.29 -6.88
CA SER A 46 16.76 14.81 -8.15
C SER A 46 16.06 13.71 -8.94
N PHE A 47 14.85 14.01 -9.39
CA PHE A 47 14.01 13.11 -10.19
C PHE A 47 12.99 13.97 -10.97
N GLU A 48 12.27 13.37 -11.89
CA GLU A 48 11.26 14.09 -12.68
C GLU A 48 10.24 14.77 -11.76
N TYR A 49 9.85 16.00 -12.11
CA TYR A 49 8.92 16.84 -11.34
C TYR A 49 9.37 17.21 -9.90
N SER A 50 10.60 16.88 -9.48
CA SER A 50 11.11 17.23 -8.14
C SER A 50 11.14 18.74 -7.86
N LYS A 51 11.18 19.58 -8.92
CA LYS A 51 11.13 21.05 -8.83
C LYS A 51 9.72 21.63 -8.99
N SER A 52 8.69 20.80 -9.12
CA SER A 52 7.31 21.25 -9.22
C SER A 52 6.86 21.91 -7.92
N LYS A 53 6.14 23.04 -8.02
CA LYS A 53 5.52 23.70 -6.86
C LYS A 53 4.49 22.81 -6.14
N LYS A 54 4.02 21.76 -6.78
CA LYS A 54 3.10 20.77 -6.20
C LYS A 54 3.81 19.65 -5.43
N VAL A 55 5.15 19.64 -5.37
CA VAL A 55 5.92 18.55 -4.77
C VAL A 55 6.78 19.07 -3.63
N THR A 56 6.59 18.51 -2.46
CA THR A 56 7.46 18.69 -1.30
C THR A 56 8.30 17.43 -1.12
N ILE A 57 9.61 17.56 -1.27
CA ILE A 57 10.56 16.49 -1.02
C ILE A 57 10.90 16.45 0.47
N ILE A 58 10.77 15.28 1.07
CA ILE A 58 11.13 15.03 2.46
C ILE A 58 12.29 14.03 2.44
N PRO A 59 13.51 14.45 2.82
CA PRO A 59 14.63 13.54 2.93
C PRO A 59 14.31 12.37 3.87
N ALA A 60 14.52 11.16 3.40
CA ALA A 60 14.30 9.97 4.20
C ALA A 60 15.43 8.97 3.95
N GLU A 61 15.92 8.36 5.03
CA GLU A 61 16.96 7.36 4.96
C GLU A 61 16.34 5.96 4.76
N LYS A 62 17.01 5.19 3.89
CA LYS A 62 16.65 3.81 3.66
C LYS A 62 17.09 2.95 4.85
N ARG A 63 16.14 2.42 5.60
CA ARG A 63 16.37 1.54 6.75
C ARG A 63 16.39 0.05 6.36
N GLY A 64 16.00 -0.24 5.12
CA GLY A 64 15.85 -1.60 4.60
C GLY A 64 14.48 -2.20 4.92
N TRP A 65 14.15 -3.25 4.18
CA TRP A 65 12.91 -3.98 4.38
C TRP A 65 12.99 -4.91 5.60
N PRO A 66 11.96 -4.96 6.50
CA PRO A 66 10.62 -4.34 6.36
C PRO A 66 10.50 -2.91 6.89
N TYR A 67 11.53 -2.33 7.50
CA TYR A 67 11.45 -1.06 8.24
C TYR A 67 11.06 0.14 7.37
N ASP A 68 11.46 0.16 6.08
CA ASP A 68 11.02 1.18 5.11
C ASP A 68 9.49 1.20 4.93
N THR A 69 8.79 0.13 5.33
CA THR A 69 7.34 -0.02 5.22
C THR A 69 6.66 0.08 6.57
N VAL A 70 7.15 -0.65 7.56
CA VAL A 70 6.57 -0.73 8.92
C VAL A 70 6.54 0.65 9.59
N LEU A 71 7.56 1.48 9.38
CA LEU A 71 7.69 2.79 10.03
C LEU A 71 7.04 3.95 9.26
N ARG A 72 6.26 3.67 8.21
CA ARG A 72 5.70 4.74 7.36
C ARG A 72 4.75 5.69 8.09
N PHE A 73 3.99 5.19 9.07
CA PHE A 73 3.07 6.03 9.83
C PHE A 73 3.80 7.08 10.67
N GLU A 74 4.95 6.70 11.24
CA GLU A 74 5.86 7.63 11.91
C GLU A 74 6.45 8.66 10.93
N MET A 75 6.83 8.22 9.73
CA MET A 75 7.32 9.12 8.68
C MET A 75 6.26 10.17 8.31
N PHE A 76 4.99 9.78 8.17
CA PHE A 76 3.91 10.71 7.85
C PHE A 76 3.71 11.76 8.95
N LEU A 77 3.82 11.36 10.21
CA LEU A 77 3.68 12.26 11.36
C LEU A 77 4.78 13.33 11.46
N GLN A 78 5.93 13.15 10.80
CA GLN A 78 6.95 14.21 10.67
C GLN A 78 6.41 15.48 10.01
N LYS A 79 5.32 15.35 9.24
CA LYS A 79 4.65 16.44 8.54
C LYS A 79 3.21 16.70 9.04
N GLU A 80 2.89 16.27 10.26
CA GLU A 80 1.54 16.37 10.82
C GLU A 80 0.95 17.78 10.70
N LYS A 81 1.72 18.81 11.10
CA LYS A 81 1.29 20.21 11.07
C LYS A 81 0.97 20.69 9.65
N GLU A 82 1.75 20.30 8.66
CA GLU A 82 1.51 20.65 7.26
C GLU A 82 0.32 19.85 6.71
N LEU A 83 0.26 18.55 6.98
CA LEU A 83 -0.79 17.66 6.50
C LEU A 83 -2.17 18.00 7.06
N SER A 84 -2.24 18.53 8.29
CA SER A 84 -3.51 18.96 8.90
C SER A 84 -4.18 20.15 8.18
N GLN A 85 -3.50 20.82 7.24
CA GLN A 85 -4.04 21.91 6.44
C GLN A 85 -4.80 21.45 5.19
N TYR A 86 -4.83 20.13 4.93
CA TYR A 86 -5.53 19.54 3.80
C TYR A 86 -6.91 19.01 4.24
N ASP A 87 -7.83 18.91 3.29
CA ASP A 87 -9.16 18.35 3.55
C ASP A 87 -9.06 16.82 3.60
N TYR A 88 -8.23 16.23 2.69
CA TYR A 88 -7.99 14.79 2.60
C TYR A 88 -6.50 14.48 2.47
N ILE A 89 -6.11 13.31 2.97
CA ILE A 89 -4.77 12.74 2.84
C ILE A 89 -4.90 11.33 2.27
N TYR A 90 -4.12 11.02 1.23
CA TYR A 90 -4.07 9.67 0.65
C TYR A 90 -2.64 9.20 0.51
N PHE A 91 -2.38 7.98 0.94
CA PHE A 91 -1.16 7.26 0.65
C PHE A 91 -1.38 6.28 -0.49
N PHE A 92 -0.47 6.32 -1.46
CA PHE A 92 -0.37 5.34 -2.54
C PHE A 92 1.01 4.73 -2.55
N ASN A 93 1.09 3.39 -2.61
CA ASN A 93 2.35 2.69 -2.72
C ASN A 93 3.06 3.06 -4.05
N ALA A 94 4.40 3.07 -4.03
CA ALA A 94 5.20 3.56 -5.14
C ALA A 94 4.84 2.94 -6.51
N ASN A 95 4.48 1.66 -6.53
CA ASN A 95 4.11 0.96 -7.77
C ASN A 95 2.64 1.10 -8.18
N MET A 96 1.89 2.04 -7.62
CA MET A 96 0.52 2.28 -8.08
C MET A 96 0.51 3.26 -9.26
N GLN A 97 -0.51 3.14 -10.12
CA GLN A 97 -0.72 4.02 -11.27
C GLN A 97 -2.21 4.15 -11.57
N PHE A 98 -2.65 5.38 -11.83
CA PHE A 98 -4.02 5.65 -12.28
C PHE A 98 -4.12 5.34 -13.78
N ILE A 99 -5.10 4.54 -14.18
CA ILE A 99 -5.33 4.20 -15.60
C ILE A 99 -6.66 4.71 -16.13
N ASN A 100 -7.59 5.03 -15.23
CA ASN A 100 -8.88 5.65 -15.56
C ASN A 100 -9.21 6.74 -14.55
N TYR A 101 -10.22 7.55 -14.87
CA TYR A 101 -10.66 8.65 -14.02
C TYR A 101 -11.18 8.20 -12.68
N VAL A 102 -10.75 8.91 -11.64
CA VAL A 102 -11.21 8.80 -10.26
C VAL A 102 -11.73 10.17 -9.85
N ASP A 103 -13.01 10.27 -9.55
CA ASP A 103 -13.53 11.45 -8.89
C ASP A 103 -13.15 11.40 -7.40
N LEU A 104 -12.76 12.52 -6.82
CA LEU A 104 -12.45 12.58 -5.39
C LEU A 104 -13.61 12.03 -4.54
N ALA A 105 -14.85 12.27 -4.93
CA ALA A 105 -16.04 11.78 -4.22
C ALA A 105 -16.09 10.25 -4.10
N GLU A 106 -15.46 9.52 -5.02
CA GLU A 106 -15.43 8.05 -5.00
C GLU A 106 -14.53 7.47 -3.89
N ILE A 107 -13.54 8.25 -3.46
CA ILE A 107 -12.57 7.84 -2.43
C ILE A 107 -12.63 8.72 -1.17
N ALA A 108 -13.53 9.69 -1.13
CA ALA A 108 -13.77 10.54 0.04
C ALA A 108 -14.75 9.88 1.01
N PRO A 109 -14.35 9.59 2.26
CA PRO A 109 -15.27 9.07 3.27
C PRO A 109 -16.45 10.01 3.48
N GLN A 110 -17.65 9.44 3.55
CA GLN A 110 -18.89 10.16 3.85
C GLN A 110 -19.12 10.20 5.37
N SER A 111 -20.09 10.98 5.84
CA SER A 111 -20.36 11.20 7.27
C SER A 111 -20.62 9.91 8.08
N TRP A 112 -21.21 8.89 7.46
CA TRP A 112 -21.45 7.58 8.09
C TRP A 112 -20.18 6.70 8.18
N HIS A 113 -19.10 7.02 7.46
CA HIS A 113 -17.80 6.41 7.67
C HIS A 113 -17.11 7.09 8.85
N THR A 114 -17.56 6.77 10.06
CA THR A 114 -17.22 7.49 11.31
C THR A 114 -15.73 7.52 11.63
N SER A 115 -14.94 6.60 11.08
CA SER A 115 -13.48 6.63 11.18
C SER A 115 -12.85 7.74 10.34
N GLY A 116 -13.55 8.25 9.34
CA GLY A 116 -13.01 9.18 8.34
C GLY A 116 -11.95 8.57 7.42
N ILE A 117 -11.87 7.23 7.35
CA ILE A 117 -10.85 6.48 6.60
C ILE A 117 -11.43 5.88 5.32
N VAL A 118 -10.59 5.80 4.29
CA VAL A 118 -10.74 4.92 3.13
C VAL A 118 -9.58 3.92 3.12
N ALA A 119 -9.86 2.66 2.81
CA ALA A 119 -8.85 1.62 2.66
C ALA A 119 -9.14 0.74 1.44
N GLY A 120 -8.09 0.39 0.69
CA GLY A 120 -8.20 -0.44 -0.51
C GLY A 120 -8.39 -1.91 -0.16
N LEU A 121 -9.32 -2.58 -0.82
CA LEU A 121 -9.50 -4.03 -0.70
C LEU A 121 -8.25 -4.76 -1.21
N HIS A 122 -7.78 -5.75 -0.44
CA HIS A 122 -6.57 -6.48 -0.82
C HIS A 122 -6.82 -7.36 -2.07
N PRO A 123 -5.94 -7.32 -3.09
CA PRO A 123 -6.15 -8.00 -4.38
C PRO A 123 -6.34 -9.52 -4.32
N ASN A 124 -5.84 -10.17 -3.28
CA ASN A 124 -6.03 -11.61 -3.10
C ASN A 124 -7.35 -11.98 -2.42
N ASN A 125 -8.10 -10.98 -1.92
CA ASN A 125 -9.33 -11.14 -1.17
C ASN A 125 -10.49 -10.39 -1.82
N PHE A 126 -10.52 -10.37 -3.16
CA PHE A 126 -11.60 -9.76 -3.92
C PHE A 126 -12.89 -10.60 -3.91
N ASP A 127 -12.83 -11.83 -3.45
CA ASP A 127 -14.00 -12.68 -3.32
C ASP A 127 -14.82 -12.27 -2.09
N SER A 128 -16.05 -11.83 -2.33
CA SER A 128 -16.97 -11.39 -1.29
C SER A 128 -17.51 -12.53 -0.41
N ASN A 129 -17.30 -13.79 -0.83
CA ASN A 129 -17.77 -14.96 -0.09
C ASN A 129 -16.76 -15.46 0.97
N LEU A 130 -15.58 -14.84 1.06
CA LEU A 130 -14.61 -15.20 2.08
C LEU A 130 -15.05 -14.70 3.45
N VAL A 131 -15.03 -15.59 4.42
CA VAL A 131 -15.28 -15.25 5.83
C VAL A 131 -14.03 -14.62 6.45
N PRO A 132 -14.18 -13.66 7.40
CA PRO A 132 -13.04 -12.95 7.99
C PRO A 132 -11.98 -13.85 8.62
N ASP A 133 -12.36 -15.03 9.09
CA ASP A 133 -11.45 -15.95 9.77
C ASP A 133 -10.39 -16.58 8.87
N VAL A 134 -10.59 -16.59 7.56
CA VAL A 134 -9.59 -17.06 6.58
C VAL A 134 -8.60 -15.97 6.15
N PHE A 135 -8.84 -14.73 6.52
CA PHE A 135 -7.92 -13.64 6.19
C PHE A 135 -6.62 -13.74 7.00
N PRO A 136 -5.49 -13.29 6.43
CA PRO A 136 -4.19 -13.35 7.08
C PRO A 136 -4.02 -12.25 8.14
N TYR A 137 -5.04 -12.06 8.99
CA TYR A 137 -4.94 -11.18 10.15
C TYR A 137 -3.85 -11.65 11.12
N GLU A 138 -3.27 -10.72 11.86
CA GLU A 138 -2.41 -11.07 12.98
C GLU A 138 -3.24 -11.75 14.09
N ARG A 139 -2.90 -13.00 14.42
CA ARG A 139 -3.63 -13.82 15.39
C ARG A 139 -2.87 -14.05 16.70
N ARG A 140 -1.66 -13.50 16.83
CA ARG A 140 -0.90 -13.53 18.06
C ARG A 140 -1.40 -12.45 19.01
N LYS A 141 -1.86 -12.84 20.19
CA LYS A 141 -2.45 -11.93 21.20
C LYS A 141 -1.44 -10.92 21.75
N GLU A 142 -0.16 -11.24 21.67
CA GLU A 142 0.95 -10.40 22.11
C GLU A 142 1.21 -9.20 21.20
N SER A 143 0.76 -9.27 19.95
CA SER A 143 0.88 -8.18 19.00
C SER A 143 -0.23 -7.16 19.17
N THR A 144 0.10 -5.88 19.07
CA THR A 144 -0.89 -4.79 19.02
C THR A 144 -1.71 -4.78 17.72
N ALA A 145 -1.31 -5.58 16.74
CA ALA A 145 -2.06 -5.82 15.50
C ALA A 145 -3.02 -7.01 15.60
N TYR A 146 -3.21 -7.58 16.79
CA TYR A 146 -4.10 -8.73 17.00
C TYR A 146 -5.54 -8.43 16.58
N VAL A 147 -6.11 -9.32 15.76
CA VAL A 147 -7.54 -9.34 15.41
C VAL A 147 -8.12 -10.68 15.86
N PRO A 148 -9.12 -10.73 16.76
CA PRO A 148 -9.77 -11.97 17.19
C PRO A 148 -10.48 -12.69 16.03
N PHE A 149 -10.70 -14.00 16.16
CA PHE A 149 -11.59 -14.73 15.26
C PHE A 149 -13.02 -14.16 15.37
N GLY A 150 -13.76 -14.17 14.27
CA GLY A 150 -15.09 -13.57 14.19
C GLY A 150 -15.10 -12.04 14.04
N HIS A 151 -13.95 -11.36 14.10
CA HIS A 151 -13.83 -9.92 13.93
C HIS A 151 -13.27 -9.53 12.55
N GLY A 152 -13.57 -8.30 12.13
CA GLY A 152 -13.23 -7.77 10.81
C GLY A 152 -14.27 -8.11 9.76
N LYS A 153 -14.34 -7.30 8.71
CA LYS A 153 -15.27 -7.48 7.57
C LYS A 153 -14.53 -7.77 6.26
N HIS A 154 -13.42 -7.10 6.06
CA HIS A 154 -12.63 -7.15 4.83
C HIS A 154 -11.14 -7.09 5.15
N TYR A 155 -10.33 -7.79 4.36
CA TYR A 155 -8.89 -7.65 4.45
C TYR A 155 -8.42 -6.54 3.51
N VAL A 156 -7.90 -5.46 4.09
CA VAL A 156 -7.46 -4.28 3.34
C VAL A 156 -5.96 -4.31 3.04
N CYS A 157 -5.59 -3.72 1.91
CA CYS A 157 -4.22 -3.66 1.43
C CYS A 157 -3.51 -2.41 1.97
N GLY A 158 -2.29 -2.58 2.45
CA GLY A 158 -1.43 -1.48 2.83
C GLY A 158 -1.06 -0.51 1.70
N ALA A 159 -1.28 -0.89 0.44
CA ALA A 159 -0.86 -0.11 -0.73
C ALA A 159 -1.69 1.15 -0.98
N PHE A 160 -2.96 1.18 -0.58
CA PHE A 160 -3.85 2.33 -0.69
C PHE A 160 -4.65 2.51 0.59
N ASN A 161 -4.46 3.64 1.23
CA ASN A 161 -5.25 4.08 2.37
C ASN A 161 -5.23 5.61 2.47
N GLY A 162 -6.21 6.18 3.14
CA GLY A 162 -6.34 7.62 3.25
C GLY A 162 -7.61 8.01 3.99
N GLY A 163 -8.09 9.23 3.72
CA GLY A 163 -9.34 9.72 4.27
C GLY A 163 -9.30 11.20 4.59
N THR A 164 -10.20 11.66 5.47
CA THR A 164 -10.12 13.02 6.00
C THR A 164 -8.80 13.21 6.72
N SER A 165 -8.21 14.40 6.67
CA SER A 165 -6.92 14.66 7.36
C SER A 165 -7.01 14.33 8.85
N VAL A 166 -8.12 14.66 9.51
CA VAL A 166 -8.35 14.32 10.93
C VAL A 166 -8.33 12.80 11.16
N GLY A 167 -9.09 12.05 10.37
CA GLY A 167 -9.16 10.58 10.48
C GLY A 167 -7.82 9.92 10.19
N PHE A 168 -7.15 10.33 9.10
CA PHE A 168 -5.88 9.77 8.70
C PHE A 168 -4.75 10.04 9.71
N LEU A 169 -4.63 11.26 10.20
CA LEU A 169 -3.60 11.61 11.19
C LEU A 169 -3.85 10.90 12.52
N LYS A 170 -5.14 10.77 12.95
CA LYS A 170 -5.49 9.95 14.11
C LYS A 170 -5.09 8.50 13.93
N MET A 171 -5.34 7.92 12.76
CA MET A 171 -4.90 6.56 12.42
C MET A 171 -3.38 6.44 12.50
N CYS A 172 -2.64 7.36 11.86
CA CYS A 172 -1.17 7.33 11.89
C CYS A 172 -0.60 7.37 13.31
N LYS A 173 -1.17 8.18 14.21
CA LYS A 173 -0.73 8.23 15.63
C LYS A 173 -0.92 6.89 16.33
N VAL A 174 -2.07 6.25 16.14
CA VAL A 174 -2.34 4.94 16.74
C VAL A 174 -1.39 3.89 16.17
N LEU A 175 -1.26 3.84 14.83
CA LEU A 175 -0.46 2.82 14.17
C LEU A 175 1.04 2.99 14.44
N ALA A 176 1.56 4.21 14.46
CA ALA A 176 2.95 4.47 14.83
C ALA A 176 3.24 3.99 16.25
N LYS A 177 2.36 4.31 17.22
CA LYS A 177 2.49 3.82 18.61
C LYS A 177 2.46 2.30 18.68
N ASN A 178 1.51 1.66 18.00
CA ASN A 178 1.36 0.22 18.00
C ASN A 178 2.59 -0.50 17.44
N VAL A 179 3.07 -0.04 16.27
CA VAL A 179 4.30 -0.56 15.65
C VAL A 179 5.49 -0.43 16.60
N GLN A 180 5.69 0.73 17.22
CA GLN A 180 6.80 0.93 18.17
C GLN A 180 6.67 0.02 19.40
N THR A 181 5.45 -0.23 19.88
CA THR A 181 5.21 -1.17 20.99
C THR A 181 5.59 -2.59 20.60
N ASP A 182 5.14 -3.05 19.44
CA ASP A 182 5.46 -4.40 18.97
C ASP A 182 6.98 -4.57 18.74
N LEU A 183 7.63 -3.59 18.10
CA LEU A 183 9.08 -3.64 17.88
C LEU A 183 9.89 -3.69 19.19
N LYS A 184 9.47 -2.90 20.21
CA LYS A 184 10.10 -2.95 21.55
C LYS A 184 9.97 -4.32 22.20
N ASN A 185 8.87 -5.02 21.96
CA ASN A 185 8.60 -6.37 22.45
C ASN A 185 9.19 -7.46 21.56
N GLY A 186 9.98 -7.11 20.53
CA GLY A 186 10.57 -8.07 19.58
C GLY A 186 9.54 -8.71 18.64
N ILE A 187 8.37 -8.09 18.48
CA ILE A 187 7.27 -8.60 17.64
C ILE A 187 7.31 -7.88 16.30
N GLU A 188 7.44 -8.63 15.22
CA GLU A 188 7.11 -8.17 13.87
C GLU A 188 5.77 -8.79 13.48
N ALA A 189 4.77 -7.95 13.16
CA ALA A 189 3.46 -8.43 12.72
C ALA A 189 3.57 -9.25 11.43
N ILE A 190 2.64 -10.19 11.21
CA ILE A 190 2.73 -11.21 10.16
C ILE A 190 2.83 -10.62 8.74
N VAL A 191 2.17 -9.48 8.51
CA VAL A 191 2.20 -8.72 7.24
C VAL A 191 2.55 -7.26 7.54
N ASP A 192 3.63 -7.07 8.31
CA ASP A 192 4.24 -5.76 8.57
C ASP A 192 3.19 -4.68 8.96
N ASP A 193 3.21 -3.51 8.31
CA ASP A 193 2.29 -2.40 8.53
C ASP A 193 0.83 -2.68 8.14
N GLU A 194 0.61 -3.59 7.18
CA GLU A 194 -0.72 -3.99 6.74
C GLU A 194 -1.50 -4.71 7.84
N SER A 195 -0.81 -5.52 8.68
CA SER A 195 -1.45 -6.14 9.85
C SER A 195 -1.98 -5.10 10.84
N HIS A 196 -1.19 -4.05 11.13
CA HIS A 196 -1.61 -2.97 12.00
C HIS A 196 -2.77 -2.15 11.41
N LEU A 197 -2.74 -1.90 10.08
CA LEU A 197 -3.84 -1.22 9.39
C LEU A 197 -5.13 -2.04 9.49
N ASN A 198 -5.06 -3.34 9.23
CA ASN A 198 -6.20 -4.24 9.32
C ASN A 198 -6.78 -4.28 10.74
N ALA A 199 -5.95 -4.38 11.77
CA ALA A 199 -6.39 -4.32 13.16
C ALA A 199 -7.07 -2.97 13.49
N TYR A 200 -6.55 -1.87 12.95
CA TYR A 200 -7.15 -0.55 13.18
C TYR A 200 -8.56 -0.43 12.60
N VAL A 201 -8.79 -0.98 11.41
CA VAL A 201 -10.08 -0.84 10.71
C VAL A 201 -11.06 -1.98 10.97
N ALA A 202 -10.64 -3.09 11.59
CA ALA A 202 -11.40 -4.33 11.73
C ALA A 202 -12.86 -4.12 12.17
N ASP A 203 -13.07 -3.28 13.19
CA ASP A 203 -14.38 -3.03 13.81
C ASP A 203 -14.85 -1.58 13.63
N LYS A 204 -14.32 -0.87 12.58
CA LYS A 204 -14.71 0.52 12.29
C LYS A 204 -15.52 0.63 11.01
N GLU A 205 -16.37 1.64 10.97
CA GLU A 205 -17.01 2.04 9.73
C GLU A 205 -16.05 2.92 8.92
N TYR A 206 -15.65 2.43 7.75
CA TYR A 206 -14.74 3.09 6.80
C TYR A 206 -15.20 2.88 5.37
N LEU A 207 -14.73 3.73 4.46
CA LEU A 207 -14.98 3.56 3.04
C LEU A 207 -14.08 2.45 2.48
N LEU A 208 -14.67 1.37 1.99
CA LEU A 208 -13.93 0.32 1.30
C LEU A 208 -13.76 0.68 -0.19
N ALA A 209 -12.53 0.97 -0.59
CA ALA A 209 -12.19 1.12 -2.00
C ALA A 209 -12.01 -0.29 -2.62
N GLY A 210 -12.97 -0.69 -3.43
CA GLY A 210 -13.07 -2.05 -3.98
C GLY A 210 -12.02 -2.37 -5.05
N ARG A 211 -12.27 -3.41 -5.84
CA ARG A 211 -11.35 -3.99 -6.85
C ARG A 211 -10.80 -2.99 -7.86
N ALA A 212 -11.53 -1.91 -8.14
CA ALA A 212 -11.11 -0.89 -9.11
C ALA A 212 -9.86 -0.09 -8.67
N TYR A 213 -9.53 -0.06 -7.37
CA TYR A 213 -8.56 0.87 -6.78
C TYR A 213 -7.27 0.19 -6.28
N GLY A 214 -6.73 -0.74 -7.02
CA GLY A 214 -5.49 -1.44 -6.67
C GLY A 214 -5.34 -2.75 -7.43
N PHE A 215 -5.95 -2.82 -8.61
CA PHE A 215 -6.00 -4.04 -9.41
C PHE A 215 -4.59 -4.44 -9.88
N PRO A 216 -4.17 -5.72 -9.71
CA PRO A 216 -2.86 -6.17 -10.16
C PRO A 216 -2.70 -6.06 -11.68
N GLU A 217 -1.71 -5.32 -12.17
CA GLU A 217 -1.45 -5.13 -13.61
C GLU A 217 -1.39 -6.47 -14.37
N GLY A 218 -0.70 -7.46 -13.82
CA GLY A 218 -0.56 -8.78 -14.46
C GLY A 218 -1.86 -9.56 -14.64
N LYS A 219 -2.93 -9.18 -13.91
CA LYS A 219 -4.26 -9.79 -14.01
C LYS A 219 -5.18 -9.07 -15.01
N LEU A 220 -4.82 -7.88 -15.51
CA LEU A 220 -5.65 -7.12 -16.46
C LEU A 220 -5.97 -7.90 -17.74
N LYS A 221 -5.04 -8.71 -18.22
CA LYS A 221 -5.20 -9.52 -19.42
C LYS A 221 -6.28 -10.59 -19.31
N TYR A 222 -6.69 -10.95 -18.09
CA TYR A 222 -7.73 -11.96 -17.85
C TYR A 222 -9.11 -11.35 -17.64
N LEU A 223 -9.22 -10.01 -17.61
CA LEU A 223 -10.51 -9.34 -17.52
C LEU A 223 -11.20 -9.34 -18.89
N LYS A 224 -12.52 -9.54 -18.87
CA LYS A 224 -13.36 -9.30 -20.05
C LYS A 224 -13.26 -7.82 -20.47
N PRO A 225 -13.50 -7.48 -21.76
CA PRO A 225 -13.66 -6.08 -22.18
C PRO A 225 -14.46 -5.28 -21.15
N GLY A 226 -15.18 -4.46 -21.12
CA GLY A 226 -16.00 -3.75 -20.11
C GLY A 226 -15.51 -3.79 -18.65
N ALA A 227 -15.10 -4.93 -18.15
CA ALA A 227 -14.54 -5.05 -16.79
C ALA A 227 -13.15 -4.40 -16.64
N LYS A 228 -12.35 -4.40 -17.70
CA LYS A 228 -11.05 -3.71 -17.71
C LYS A 228 -11.22 -2.19 -17.63
N GLU A 229 -12.25 -1.67 -18.25
CA GLU A 229 -12.57 -0.24 -18.26
C GLU A 229 -13.04 0.28 -16.89
N MET A 230 -13.52 -0.62 -16.04
CA MET A 230 -13.90 -0.30 -14.67
C MET A 230 -12.70 -0.17 -13.72
N VAL A 231 -11.52 -0.68 -14.10
CA VAL A 231 -10.31 -0.57 -13.26
C VAL A 231 -9.78 0.86 -13.33
N LYS A 232 -9.59 1.48 -12.19
CA LYS A 232 -9.18 2.89 -12.06
C LYS A 232 -7.73 3.05 -11.67
N ILE A 233 -7.27 2.25 -10.72
CA ILE A 233 -5.89 2.27 -10.23
C ILE A 233 -5.34 0.85 -10.26
N ILE A 234 -4.13 0.69 -10.80
CA ILE A 234 -3.42 -0.59 -10.84
C ILE A 234 -2.22 -0.60 -9.91
N SER A 235 -1.84 -1.79 -9.45
CA SER A 235 -0.53 -2.08 -8.88
C SER A 235 0.38 -2.64 -9.98
N ARG A 236 1.41 -1.88 -10.36
CA ARG A 236 2.39 -2.27 -11.38
C ARG A 236 3.14 -3.51 -10.93
N HIS A 237 3.40 -4.40 -11.87
CA HIS A 237 4.08 -5.65 -11.59
C HIS A 237 5.58 -5.41 -11.38
N LYS A 238 6.05 -5.49 -10.13
CA LYS A 238 7.44 -5.19 -9.74
C LYS A 238 8.46 -6.09 -10.44
N ASP A 239 8.07 -7.33 -10.76
CA ASP A 239 8.94 -8.29 -11.46
C ASP A 239 8.91 -8.13 -13.00
N HIS A 240 8.21 -7.11 -13.50
CA HIS A 240 8.32 -6.75 -14.92
C HIS A 240 9.77 -6.34 -15.22
N PRO A 241 10.36 -6.74 -16.37
CA PRO A 241 11.75 -6.45 -16.74
C PRO A 241 12.17 -4.99 -16.62
N LYS A 242 11.23 -4.09 -16.93
CA LYS A 242 11.42 -2.63 -16.77
C LYS A 242 11.88 -2.26 -15.35
N TYR A 243 11.39 -2.97 -14.33
CA TYR A 243 11.64 -2.63 -12.92
C TYR A 243 12.66 -3.55 -12.23
N GLY A 244 12.92 -4.73 -12.78
CA GLY A 244 13.99 -5.63 -12.34
C GLY A 244 13.70 -6.48 -11.11
N GLY A 245 12.46 -6.45 -10.58
CA GLY A 245 12.02 -7.30 -9.47
C GLY A 245 12.09 -6.67 -8.08
N ALA A 246 11.27 -7.17 -7.17
CA ALA A 246 11.14 -6.64 -5.83
C ALA A 246 12.48 -6.62 -5.04
N ARG A 247 13.32 -7.66 -5.18
CA ARG A 247 14.65 -7.70 -4.53
C ARG A 247 15.60 -6.64 -5.09
N TYR A 248 15.57 -6.43 -6.43
CA TYR A 248 16.35 -5.40 -7.07
C TYR A 248 15.91 -4.00 -6.62
N LEU A 249 14.59 -3.74 -6.60
CA LEU A 249 14.03 -2.47 -6.14
C LEU A 249 14.39 -2.17 -4.69
N ARG A 250 14.36 -3.18 -3.82
CA ARG A 250 14.78 -3.07 -2.41
C ARG A 250 16.29 -2.92 -2.22
N GLY A 251 17.08 -3.04 -3.28
CA GLY A 251 18.55 -3.01 -3.20
C GLY A 251 19.17 -4.23 -2.53
N GLN A 252 18.41 -5.33 -2.40
CA GLN A 252 18.89 -6.61 -1.85
C GLN A 252 19.73 -7.40 -2.85
N THR A 253 19.74 -6.99 -4.10
CA THR A 253 20.57 -7.51 -5.18
C THR A 253 20.82 -6.44 -6.24
N ASN A 254 21.97 -6.52 -6.93
CA ASN A 254 22.27 -5.70 -8.09
C ASN A 254 21.82 -6.36 -9.41
N ARG A 255 21.39 -7.62 -9.37
CA ARG A 255 20.90 -8.34 -10.55
C ARG A 255 19.39 -8.13 -10.67
N LYS A 256 18.96 -7.68 -11.85
CA LYS A 256 17.54 -7.69 -12.22
C LYS A 256 17.06 -9.14 -12.33
N THR A 257 15.81 -9.39 -11.94
CA THR A 257 15.19 -10.69 -12.15
C THR A 257 15.13 -10.98 -13.65
N PRO A 258 15.67 -12.10 -14.14
CA PRO A 258 15.55 -12.48 -15.55
C PRO A 258 14.07 -12.65 -15.94
N ASN A 259 13.78 -12.50 -17.23
CA ASN A 259 12.43 -12.69 -17.82
C ASN A 259 11.90 -14.15 -17.75
N ASN A 260 12.54 -15.02 -17.01
CA ASN A 260 12.10 -16.41 -16.89
C ASN A 260 10.85 -16.48 -16.02
N PHE A 261 9.70 -16.39 -16.66
CA PHE A 261 8.43 -16.77 -16.06
C PHE A 261 8.50 -18.24 -15.67
N MET A 262 8.67 -18.52 -14.38
CA MET A 262 8.38 -19.86 -13.89
C MET A 262 6.91 -20.19 -14.19
N SER A 263 6.64 -21.41 -14.63
CA SER A 263 5.27 -21.83 -14.94
C SER A 263 4.38 -21.60 -13.72
N PRO A 264 3.11 -21.18 -13.90
CA PRO A 264 2.16 -21.02 -12.80
C PRO A 264 2.05 -22.24 -11.89
N VAL A 265 2.26 -23.43 -12.45
CA VAL A 265 2.28 -24.72 -11.74
C VAL A 265 3.45 -24.78 -10.75
N LEU A 266 4.63 -24.38 -11.17
CA LEU A 266 5.83 -24.38 -10.32
C LEU A 266 5.72 -23.34 -9.21
N ILE A 267 5.15 -22.16 -9.50
CA ILE A 267 4.84 -21.13 -8.50
C ILE A 267 3.83 -21.67 -7.48
N GLY A 268 2.78 -22.36 -7.93
CA GLY A 268 1.78 -22.99 -7.07
C GLY A 268 2.39 -24.04 -6.14
N LEU A 269 3.26 -24.89 -6.67
CA LEU A 269 3.97 -25.91 -5.91
C LEU A 269 4.89 -25.29 -4.84
N CYS A 270 5.64 -24.26 -5.21
CA CYS A 270 6.51 -23.54 -4.25
C CYS A 270 5.72 -22.82 -3.15
N ARG A 271 4.55 -22.26 -3.47
CA ARG A 271 3.61 -21.71 -2.48
C ARG A 271 3.14 -22.77 -1.51
N PHE A 272 2.71 -23.93 -2.03
CA PHE A 272 2.26 -25.05 -1.21
C PHE A 272 3.37 -25.54 -0.27
N ILE A 273 4.57 -25.81 -0.79
CA ILE A 273 5.71 -26.25 0.01
C ILE A 273 6.09 -25.18 1.07
N SER A 274 5.98 -23.88 0.73
CA SER A 274 6.35 -22.82 1.67
C SER A 274 5.49 -22.78 2.93
N VAL A 275 4.25 -23.29 2.89
CA VAL A 275 3.35 -23.33 4.06
C VAL A 275 3.92 -24.23 5.16
N PHE A 276 4.65 -25.28 4.80
CA PHE A 276 5.24 -26.22 5.75
C PHE A 276 6.59 -25.79 6.32
N ILE A 277 7.10 -24.60 5.96
CA ILE A 277 8.36 -24.07 6.48
C ILE A 277 8.08 -23.26 7.76
N PRO A 278 8.49 -23.74 8.95
CA PRO A 278 8.18 -23.06 10.22
C PRO A 278 8.89 -21.69 10.33
N ASN A 279 10.13 -21.62 9.86
CA ASN A 279 10.95 -20.41 9.95
C ASN A 279 10.50 -19.34 8.93
N ARG A 280 10.03 -18.19 9.43
CA ARG A 280 9.54 -17.07 8.63
C ARG A 280 10.58 -16.56 7.62
N LYS A 281 11.85 -16.39 8.02
CA LYS A 281 12.92 -15.91 7.12
C LYS A 281 13.16 -16.88 5.97
N THR A 282 13.15 -18.18 6.25
CA THR A 282 13.30 -19.22 5.23
C THR A 282 12.07 -19.29 4.33
N ARG A 283 10.86 -19.24 4.90
CA ARG A 283 9.60 -19.18 4.15
C ARG A 283 9.56 -18.00 3.19
N GLN A 284 9.94 -16.81 3.65
CA GLN A 284 10.02 -15.63 2.80
C GLN A 284 11.10 -15.76 1.72
N LYS A 285 12.27 -16.34 2.04
CA LYS A 285 13.30 -16.62 1.02
C LYS A 285 12.76 -17.52 -0.08
N VAL A 286 12.06 -18.59 0.27
CA VAL A 286 11.44 -19.50 -0.71
C VAL A 286 10.40 -18.77 -1.55
N ARG A 287 9.45 -18.06 -0.94
CA ARG A 287 8.44 -17.28 -1.64
C ARG A 287 9.04 -16.22 -2.57
N THR A 288 10.06 -15.51 -2.11
CA THR A 288 10.71 -14.45 -2.88
C THR A 288 11.61 -14.99 -4.00
N TYR A 289 12.26 -16.14 -3.76
CA TYR A 289 13.11 -16.78 -4.76
C TYR A 289 12.30 -17.28 -5.95
N PHE A 290 11.09 -17.77 -5.71
CA PHE A 290 10.22 -18.34 -6.74
C PHE A 290 9.14 -17.37 -7.27
N GLY A 291 9.27 -16.05 -7.03
CA GLY A 291 8.44 -15.02 -7.69
C GLY A 291 6.97 -15.03 -7.27
N SER A 292 6.68 -15.37 -6.01
CA SER A 292 5.32 -15.42 -5.52
C SER A 292 4.95 -14.17 -4.73
N TYR A 293 4.34 -13.22 -5.42
CA TYR A 293 3.41 -12.24 -4.88
C TYR A 293 2.15 -12.21 -5.74
#